data_1d300edc25e6a3570bcf34b8de5bcd0f
#
_entry.id   1d300edc25e6a3570bcf34b8de5bcd0f
#
_cell.length_a   1.000
_cell.length_b   1.000
_cell.length_c   1.000
_cell.angle_alpha   90.00
_cell.angle_beta   90.00
_cell.angle_gamma   90.00
#
_symmetry.space_group_name_H-M   'P 1'
#
loop_
_entity.id
_entity.type
_entity.pdbx_description
1 polymer ?
#
loop_
_entity_poly.entity_id
_entity_poly.type
_entity_poly.pdbx_seq_one_letter_code
_entity_poly.pdbx_strand_id
1 'polypeptide(L)'
;MNRRQFLTTTALAAPLLAAETRGKKRRNPYCVFTKPLQMLSYDDLADLIAELGFDGIEGTIRPGGQITPEQVPDELPKMMAALKKRGLEMTIMASGINNADDKLNIQQLQVAAQLGIKRYRMGYHKYDLKKPVLNQMNELRPVLKNLVALNKELGLQAIYQNHSGSNYVGAPLWDLHELFKAHDPAHLAVGFDMSHATAE
;
A
#
# COMPACT_ATOMS: atom_id res chain seq x y z
N MET A 1 7.12 24.91 52.82
CA MET A 1 7.21 25.02 51.34
C MET A 1 6.47 26.30 50.93
N ASN A 2 7.14 27.24 50.30
CA ASN A 2 6.52 28.48 49.90
C ASN A 2 5.96 28.38 48.42
N ARG A 3 5.10 29.30 48.09
CA ARG A 3 4.37 29.30 46.80
C ARG A 3 5.26 29.26 45.56
N ARG A 4 6.48 29.76 45.61
CA ARG A 4 7.48 29.76 44.52
C ARG A 4 8.11 28.36 44.34
N GLN A 5 8.34 27.61 45.42
CA GLN A 5 8.87 26.25 45.31
C GLN A 5 7.83 25.27 44.73
N PHE A 6 6.53 25.48 45.02
CA PHE A 6 5.44 24.68 44.41
C PHE A 6 5.35 24.88 42.91
N LEU A 7 5.44 26.14 42.41
CA LEU A 7 5.36 26.46 40.98
C LEU A 7 6.56 25.97 40.18
N THR A 8 7.77 25.94 40.77
CA THR A 8 8.97 25.41 40.12
C THR A 8 8.96 23.90 40.02
N THR A 9 8.40 23.21 41.00
CA THR A 9 8.31 21.74 40.98
C THR A 9 7.26 21.24 39.98
N THR A 10 6.13 21.99 39.82
CA THR A 10 5.07 21.65 38.85
C THR A 10 5.48 21.95 37.41
N ALA A 11 6.28 22.98 37.18
CA ALA A 11 6.72 23.33 35.82
C ALA A 11 7.76 22.35 35.23
N LEU A 12 8.53 21.67 36.07
CA LEU A 12 9.51 20.64 35.66
C LEU A 12 8.87 19.25 35.45
N ALA A 13 7.73 18.97 36.10
CA ALA A 13 7.04 17.68 35.95
C ALA A 13 6.15 17.61 34.72
N ALA A 14 5.64 18.73 34.22
CA ALA A 14 4.72 18.78 33.09
C ALA A 14 5.31 18.25 31.75
N PRO A 15 6.56 18.56 31.36
CA PRO A 15 7.13 18.01 30.13
C PRO A 15 7.50 16.52 30.23
N LEU A 16 7.80 16.00 31.42
CA LEU A 16 8.05 14.57 31.63
C LEU A 16 6.76 13.73 31.57
N LEU A 17 5.66 14.23 32.10
CA LEU A 17 4.34 13.58 32.00
C LEU A 17 3.78 13.60 30.55
N ALA A 18 4.07 14.66 29.77
CA ALA A 18 3.67 14.73 28.38
C ALA A 18 4.48 13.78 27.47
N ALA A 19 5.70 13.40 27.86
CA ALA A 19 6.52 12.45 27.12
C ALA A 19 6.11 10.98 27.41
N GLU A 20 5.61 10.66 28.60
CA GLU A 20 5.22 9.30 28.97
C GLU A 20 3.82 8.89 28.46
N THR A 21 2.96 9.82 28.10
CA THR A 21 1.59 9.52 27.63
C THR A 21 1.48 9.20 26.14
N ARG A 22 2.58 9.21 25.38
CA ARG A 22 2.63 8.57 24.06
C ARG A 22 2.78 7.05 24.17
N GLY A 23 1.98 6.42 25.01
CA GLY A 23 1.72 4.99 24.93
C GLY A 23 1.24 4.67 23.51
N LYS A 24 2.03 3.87 22.79
CA LYS A 24 1.74 3.37 21.43
C LYS A 24 0.36 2.70 21.39
N LYS A 25 -0.72 3.48 21.26
CA LYS A 25 -1.94 2.92 20.70
C LYS A 25 -1.55 2.41 19.33
N ARG A 26 -1.57 1.09 19.15
CA ARG A 26 -1.43 0.45 17.84
C ARG A 26 -2.63 0.88 16.99
N ARG A 27 -2.54 2.06 16.36
CA ARG A 27 -3.46 2.48 15.33
C ARG A 27 -2.94 1.96 13.97
N ASN A 28 -3.82 1.75 13.05
CA ASN A 28 -3.41 1.50 11.67
C ASN A 28 -2.60 2.69 11.14
N PRO A 29 -1.53 2.45 10.35
CA PRO A 29 -0.76 3.53 9.77
C PRO A 29 -1.63 4.34 8.78
N TYR A 30 -1.48 5.66 8.82
CA TYR A 30 -2.04 6.55 7.80
C TYR A 30 -0.98 6.83 6.75
N CYS A 31 -1.31 6.56 5.49
CA CYS A 31 -0.42 6.83 4.37
C CYS A 31 -1.07 7.71 3.31
N VAL A 32 -0.23 8.39 2.53
CA VAL A 32 -0.65 9.24 1.41
C VAL A 32 -0.41 8.53 0.10
N PHE A 33 -1.40 8.53 -0.80
CA PHE A 33 -1.22 8.10 -2.18
C PHE A 33 -0.45 9.16 -2.97
N THR A 34 0.72 8.80 -3.49
CA THR A 34 1.68 9.77 -4.03
C THR A 34 1.45 10.18 -5.48
N LYS A 35 0.38 9.72 -6.13
CA LYS A 35 0.09 10.09 -7.53
C LYS A 35 0.11 11.61 -7.80
N PRO A 36 -0.46 12.49 -6.96
CA PRO A 36 -0.40 13.94 -7.17
C PRO A 36 0.97 14.57 -6.80
N LEU A 37 1.91 13.80 -6.24
CA LEU A 37 3.19 14.27 -5.72
C LEU A 37 4.39 13.74 -6.51
N GLN A 38 4.17 13.15 -7.67
CA GLN A 38 5.22 12.48 -8.47
C GLN A 38 6.31 13.42 -9.00
N MET A 39 6.08 14.74 -8.97
CA MET A 39 7.06 15.74 -9.37
C MET A 39 8.14 16.01 -8.30
N LEU A 40 7.92 15.57 -7.06
CA LEU A 40 8.87 15.77 -5.96
C LEU A 40 10.04 14.79 -6.05
N SER A 41 11.22 15.23 -5.63
CA SER A 41 12.32 14.31 -5.35
C SER A 41 11.96 13.39 -4.18
N TYR A 42 12.67 12.27 -4.02
CA TYR A 42 12.37 11.32 -2.92
C TYR A 42 12.58 11.95 -1.54
N ASP A 43 13.62 12.80 -1.38
CA ASP A 43 13.87 13.50 -0.12
C ASP A 43 12.79 14.57 0.15
N ASP A 44 12.41 15.40 -0.84
CA ASP A 44 11.35 16.40 -0.69
C ASP A 44 9.98 15.74 -0.39
N LEU A 45 9.68 14.63 -1.06
CA LEU A 45 8.48 13.84 -0.76
C LEU A 45 8.48 13.35 0.69
N ALA A 46 9.59 12.76 1.13
CA ALA A 46 9.70 12.25 2.50
C ALA A 46 9.59 13.37 3.54
N ASP A 47 10.19 14.54 3.28
CA ASP A 47 10.08 15.72 4.16
C ASP A 47 8.64 16.21 4.27
N LEU A 48 7.95 16.36 3.14
CA LEU A 48 6.54 16.78 3.10
C LEU A 48 5.63 15.80 3.88
N ILE A 49 5.79 14.49 3.66
CA ILE A 49 4.96 13.47 4.32
C ILE A 49 5.19 13.45 5.83
N ALA A 50 6.45 13.63 6.26
CA ALA A 50 6.80 13.73 7.69
C ALA A 50 6.23 14.99 8.33
N GLU A 51 6.32 16.16 7.65
CA GLU A 51 5.76 17.43 8.11
C GLU A 51 4.24 17.34 8.30
N LEU A 52 3.54 16.69 7.36
CA LEU A 52 2.10 16.48 7.43
C LEU A 52 1.69 15.45 8.50
N GLY A 53 2.63 14.74 9.13
CA GLY A 53 2.37 13.82 10.22
C GLY A 53 1.78 12.46 9.80
N PHE A 54 1.98 12.05 8.55
CA PHE A 54 1.62 10.71 8.08
C PHE A 54 2.68 9.69 8.49
N ASP A 55 2.29 8.41 8.53
CA ASP A 55 3.19 7.30 8.90
C ASP A 55 3.97 6.77 7.69
N GLY A 56 3.52 7.08 6.47
CA GLY A 56 4.15 6.59 5.25
C GLY A 56 3.41 6.95 3.97
N ILE A 57 3.72 6.22 2.92
CA ILE A 57 3.14 6.45 1.59
C ILE A 57 2.51 5.19 0.99
N GLU A 58 1.55 5.40 0.09
CA GLU A 58 1.22 4.49 -0.99
C GLU A 58 1.94 4.98 -2.24
N GLY A 59 3.12 4.39 -2.52
CA GLY A 59 4.02 4.85 -3.57
C GLY A 59 3.62 4.36 -4.95
N THR A 60 3.67 5.23 -5.98
CA THR A 60 3.30 4.88 -7.37
C THR A 60 4.46 4.24 -8.13
N ILE A 61 4.50 2.91 -8.14
CA ILE A 61 5.54 2.08 -8.77
C ILE A 61 4.91 1.32 -9.94
N ARG A 62 4.70 2.01 -11.05
CA ARG A 62 3.96 1.49 -12.21
C ARG A 62 4.22 2.33 -13.46
N PRO A 63 3.81 1.90 -14.67
CA PRO A 63 3.87 2.76 -15.86
C PRO A 63 3.20 4.11 -15.60
N GLY A 64 3.91 5.21 -15.90
CA GLY A 64 3.46 6.57 -15.61
C GLY A 64 3.42 6.94 -14.12
N GLY A 65 4.03 6.13 -13.26
CA GLY A 65 4.23 6.40 -11.85
C GLY A 65 5.56 7.13 -11.57
N GLN A 66 5.85 7.34 -10.29
CA GLN A 66 7.10 7.99 -9.86
C GLN A 66 8.33 7.11 -10.14
N ILE A 67 8.14 5.78 -10.09
CA ILE A 67 9.13 4.77 -10.51
C ILE A 67 8.44 3.85 -11.50
N THR A 68 9.05 3.64 -12.68
CA THR A 68 8.55 2.66 -13.64
C THR A 68 8.97 1.24 -13.25
N PRO A 69 8.30 0.18 -13.74
CA PRO A 69 8.65 -1.19 -13.44
C PRO A 69 10.12 -1.55 -13.69
N GLU A 70 10.70 -1.03 -14.77
CA GLU A 70 12.09 -1.27 -15.18
C GLU A 70 13.08 -0.60 -14.24
N GLN A 71 12.69 0.52 -13.63
CA GLN A 71 13.54 1.29 -12.71
C GLN A 71 13.54 0.74 -11.29
N VAL A 72 12.65 -0.20 -10.96
CA VAL A 72 12.48 -0.71 -9.59
C VAL A 72 13.78 -1.17 -8.95
N PRO A 73 14.67 -1.94 -9.60
CA PRO A 73 15.92 -2.38 -8.98
C PRO A 73 16.83 -1.22 -8.51
N ASP A 74 16.84 -0.12 -9.26
CA ASP A 74 17.77 0.99 -9.04
C ASP A 74 17.16 2.13 -8.23
N GLU A 75 15.88 2.42 -8.44
CA GLU A 75 15.22 3.61 -7.87
C GLU A 75 14.43 3.33 -6.59
N LEU A 76 13.80 2.15 -6.49
CA LEU A 76 13.04 1.81 -5.29
C LEU A 76 13.88 1.79 -4.01
N PRO A 77 15.14 1.26 -4.02
CA PRO A 77 16.02 1.37 -2.85
C PRO A 77 16.31 2.81 -2.42
N LYS A 78 16.45 3.74 -3.38
CA LYS A 78 16.71 5.17 -3.09
C LYS A 78 15.50 5.82 -2.42
N MET A 79 14.30 5.58 -2.95
CA MET A 79 13.06 6.07 -2.34
C MET A 79 12.87 5.51 -0.92
N MET A 80 13.09 4.20 -0.73
CA MET A 80 13.02 3.57 0.59
C MET A 80 14.03 4.16 1.58
N ALA A 81 15.24 4.49 1.12
CA ALA A 81 16.25 5.15 1.95
C ALA A 81 15.81 6.56 2.38
N ALA A 82 15.22 7.36 1.48
CA ALA A 82 14.70 8.68 1.78
C ALA A 82 13.57 8.63 2.82
N LEU A 83 12.61 7.71 2.65
CA LEU A 83 11.53 7.50 3.61
C LEU A 83 12.08 7.11 4.99
N LYS A 84 13.02 6.16 5.03
CA LYS A 84 13.62 5.67 6.29
C LYS A 84 14.35 6.76 7.07
N LYS A 85 15.02 7.71 6.40
CA LYS A 85 15.66 8.87 7.05
C LYS A 85 14.68 9.70 7.88
N ARG A 86 13.39 9.68 7.55
CA ARG A 86 12.31 10.41 8.23
C ARG A 86 11.42 9.52 9.11
N GLY A 87 11.78 8.24 9.29
CA GLY A 87 10.99 7.29 10.05
C GLY A 87 9.67 6.91 9.38
N LEU A 88 9.58 7.11 8.06
CA LEU A 88 8.43 6.76 7.24
C LEU A 88 8.59 5.39 6.60
N GLU A 89 7.48 4.78 6.20
CA GLU A 89 7.47 3.51 5.46
C GLU A 89 6.72 3.62 4.13
N MET A 90 7.04 2.74 3.20
CA MET A 90 6.14 2.46 2.08
C MET A 90 5.10 1.44 2.56
N THR A 91 3.96 1.95 3.01
CA THR A 91 2.86 1.14 3.56
C THR A 91 2.25 0.24 2.49
N ILE A 92 2.15 0.75 1.26
CA ILE A 92 1.65 0.04 0.07
C ILE A 92 2.46 0.48 -1.16
N MET A 93 2.89 -0.47 -1.97
CA MET A 93 3.45 -0.22 -3.30
C MET A 93 2.30 -0.27 -4.34
N ALA A 94 1.84 0.87 -4.84
CA ALA A 94 0.81 0.92 -5.88
C ALA A 94 1.41 0.53 -7.23
N SER A 95 1.18 -0.70 -7.66
CA SER A 95 1.78 -1.30 -8.87
C SER A 95 0.77 -1.54 -9.98
N GLY A 96 1.27 -1.99 -11.14
CA GLY A 96 0.46 -2.55 -12.23
C GLY A 96 0.43 -4.09 -12.24
N ILE A 97 1.00 -4.74 -11.23
CA ILE A 97 1.17 -6.19 -11.17
C ILE A 97 -0.17 -6.88 -10.97
N ASN A 98 -0.53 -7.79 -11.87
CA ASN A 98 -1.79 -8.55 -11.81
C ASN A 98 -1.64 -10.05 -12.11
N ASN A 99 -0.42 -10.52 -12.39
CA ASN A 99 -0.09 -11.93 -12.63
C ASN A 99 1.34 -12.25 -12.19
N ALA A 100 1.65 -13.53 -12.06
CA ALA A 100 2.96 -14.06 -11.71
C ALA A 100 3.69 -14.71 -12.90
N ASP A 101 3.26 -14.49 -14.14
CA ASP A 101 3.86 -15.09 -15.33
C ASP A 101 4.87 -14.15 -15.99
N ASP A 102 4.72 -12.85 -15.76
CA ASP A 102 5.61 -11.81 -16.28
C ASP A 102 6.87 -11.70 -15.40
N LYS A 103 8.04 -11.88 -16.03
CA LYS A 103 9.34 -11.80 -15.34
C LYS A 103 9.58 -10.45 -14.68
N LEU A 104 9.10 -9.36 -15.29
CA LEU A 104 9.25 -8.01 -14.74
C LEU A 104 8.39 -7.85 -13.46
N ASN A 105 7.17 -8.42 -13.46
CA ASN A 105 6.34 -8.46 -12.26
C ASN A 105 7.02 -9.22 -11.12
N ILE A 106 7.57 -10.40 -11.41
CA ILE A 106 8.30 -11.22 -10.43
C ILE A 106 9.49 -10.45 -9.85
N GLN A 107 10.29 -9.82 -10.71
CA GLN A 107 11.44 -9.01 -10.29
C GLN A 107 11.03 -7.86 -9.37
N GLN A 108 9.98 -7.11 -9.71
CA GLN A 108 9.45 -6.03 -8.87
C GLN A 108 9.07 -6.54 -7.48
N LEU A 109 8.35 -7.68 -7.41
CA LEU A 109 7.91 -8.26 -6.14
C LEU A 109 9.10 -8.77 -5.30
N GLN A 110 10.11 -9.36 -5.94
CA GLN A 110 11.33 -9.79 -5.25
C GLN A 110 12.08 -8.61 -4.64
N VAL A 111 12.27 -7.52 -5.40
CA VAL A 111 12.92 -6.30 -4.90
C VAL A 111 12.08 -5.68 -3.76
N ALA A 112 10.77 -5.60 -3.91
CA ALA A 112 9.89 -5.08 -2.86
C ALA A 112 10.00 -5.90 -1.56
N ALA A 113 10.00 -7.23 -1.66
CA ALA A 113 10.16 -8.12 -0.51
C ALA A 113 11.54 -7.95 0.18
N GLN A 114 12.62 -7.85 -0.59
CA GLN A 114 13.98 -7.61 -0.08
C GLN A 114 14.10 -6.28 0.67
N LEU A 115 13.38 -5.25 0.21
CA LEU A 115 13.33 -3.94 0.85
C LEU A 115 12.38 -3.88 2.06
N GLY A 116 11.70 -4.98 2.38
CA GLY A 116 10.81 -5.08 3.54
C GLY A 116 9.40 -4.53 3.30
N ILE A 117 9.03 -4.16 2.08
CA ILE A 117 7.66 -3.82 1.71
C ILE A 117 6.80 -5.06 1.91
N LYS A 118 5.63 -4.90 2.54
CA LYS A 118 4.75 -6.02 2.88
C LYS A 118 3.50 -6.11 2.01
N ARG A 119 3.10 -5.00 1.42
CA ARG A 119 1.85 -4.89 0.68
C ARG A 119 2.06 -4.18 -0.64
N TYR A 120 1.37 -4.66 -1.67
CA TYR A 120 1.29 -3.94 -2.92
C TYR A 120 -0.15 -3.93 -3.43
N ARG A 121 -0.56 -2.81 -4.04
CA ARG A 121 -1.82 -2.72 -4.75
C ARG A 121 -1.63 -3.29 -6.14
N MET A 122 -2.52 -4.22 -6.52
CA MET A 122 -2.50 -4.89 -7.81
C MET A 122 -2.93 -3.94 -8.95
N GLY A 123 -2.54 -4.30 -10.17
CA GLY A 123 -3.18 -3.82 -11.39
C GLY A 123 -4.57 -4.42 -11.55
N TYR A 124 -5.44 -3.70 -12.26
CA TYR A 124 -6.81 -4.12 -12.47
C TYR A 124 -6.93 -5.21 -13.53
N HIS A 125 -7.89 -6.11 -13.33
CA HIS A 125 -8.45 -6.95 -14.38
C HIS A 125 -9.72 -6.29 -14.93
N LYS A 126 -10.01 -6.54 -16.21
CA LYS A 126 -11.20 -6.01 -16.88
C LYS A 126 -11.92 -7.11 -17.64
N TYR A 127 -13.24 -7.03 -17.63
CA TYR A 127 -14.08 -7.91 -18.42
C TYR A 127 -14.19 -7.40 -19.88
N ASP A 128 -14.18 -8.34 -20.83
CA ASP A 128 -14.73 -8.14 -22.15
C ASP A 128 -16.26 -8.33 -22.07
N LEU A 129 -17.00 -7.23 -22.10
CA LEU A 129 -18.46 -7.26 -21.94
C LEU A 129 -19.21 -7.98 -23.08
N LYS A 130 -18.50 -8.38 -24.15
CA LYS A 130 -19.05 -9.22 -25.22
C LYS A 130 -19.04 -10.72 -24.88
N LYS A 131 -18.40 -11.11 -23.78
CA LYS A 131 -18.26 -12.50 -23.33
C LYS A 131 -18.94 -12.72 -21.98
N PRO A 132 -19.37 -13.95 -21.68
CA PRO A 132 -19.93 -14.28 -20.36
C PRO A 132 -18.93 -13.99 -19.23
N VAL A 133 -19.35 -13.20 -18.24
CA VAL A 133 -18.51 -12.79 -17.10
C VAL A 133 -18.02 -13.99 -16.29
N LEU A 134 -18.88 -14.99 -16.05
CA LEU A 134 -18.52 -16.18 -15.26
C LEU A 134 -17.37 -17.00 -15.91
N ASN A 135 -17.33 -17.06 -17.24
CA ASN A 135 -16.23 -17.73 -17.94
C ASN A 135 -14.91 -17.01 -17.70
N GLN A 136 -14.91 -15.67 -17.80
CA GLN A 136 -13.73 -14.86 -17.56
C GLN A 136 -13.27 -14.90 -16.10
N MET A 137 -14.19 -14.97 -15.14
CA MET A 137 -13.85 -15.22 -13.75
C MET A 137 -13.14 -16.56 -13.57
N ASN A 138 -13.61 -17.62 -14.26
CA ASN A 138 -12.95 -18.91 -14.22
C ASN A 138 -11.54 -18.90 -14.83
N GLU A 139 -11.31 -18.06 -15.87
CA GLU A 139 -9.98 -17.83 -16.44
C GLU A 139 -9.05 -17.08 -15.48
N LEU A 140 -9.57 -16.18 -14.64
CA LEU A 140 -8.80 -15.45 -13.65
C LEU A 140 -8.39 -16.30 -12.43
N ARG A 141 -9.15 -17.33 -12.07
CA ARG A 141 -8.85 -18.18 -10.89
C ARG A 141 -7.43 -18.74 -10.89
N PRO A 142 -6.93 -19.39 -11.96
CA PRO A 142 -5.56 -19.89 -11.99
C PRO A 142 -4.52 -18.76 -11.93
N VAL A 143 -4.77 -17.60 -12.55
CA VAL A 143 -3.89 -16.43 -12.50
C VAL A 143 -3.72 -15.94 -11.06
N LEU A 144 -4.82 -15.78 -10.34
CA LEU A 144 -4.80 -15.37 -8.93
C LEU A 144 -4.14 -16.43 -8.03
N LYS A 145 -4.40 -17.73 -8.28
CA LYS A 145 -3.76 -18.82 -7.55
C LYS A 145 -2.23 -18.78 -7.67
N ASN A 146 -1.70 -18.55 -8.88
CA ASN A 146 -0.27 -18.46 -9.12
C ASN A 146 0.32 -17.22 -8.42
N LEU A 147 -0.37 -16.07 -8.49
CA LEU A 147 0.08 -14.85 -7.82
C LEU A 147 0.09 -15.01 -6.30
N VAL A 148 -0.94 -15.65 -5.72
CA VAL A 148 -1.00 -15.96 -4.27
C VAL A 148 0.14 -16.90 -3.85
N ALA A 149 0.49 -17.88 -4.68
CA ALA A 149 1.62 -18.77 -4.40
C ALA A 149 2.94 -18.00 -4.33
N LEU A 150 3.19 -17.11 -5.30
CA LEU A 150 4.37 -16.24 -5.30
C LEU A 150 4.36 -15.28 -4.09
N ASN A 151 3.22 -14.68 -3.76
CA ASN A 151 3.08 -13.81 -2.60
C ASN A 151 3.41 -14.54 -1.29
N LYS A 152 2.96 -15.79 -1.16
CA LYS A 152 3.28 -16.63 0.01
C LYS A 152 4.78 -16.90 0.11
N GLU A 153 5.44 -17.21 -0.99
CA GLU A 153 6.89 -17.43 -1.05
C GLU A 153 7.66 -16.17 -0.62
N LEU A 154 7.24 -15.00 -1.10
CA LEU A 154 7.92 -13.73 -0.86
C LEU A 154 7.47 -13.04 0.46
N GLY A 155 6.49 -13.56 1.17
CA GLY A 155 5.93 -12.94 2.38
C GLY A 155 5.19 -11.62 2.10
N LEU A 156 4.54 -11.53 0.94
CA LEU A 156 3.81 -10.35 0.48
C LEU A 156 2.29 -10.55 0.56
N GLN A 157 1.56 -9.42 0.59
CA GLN A 157 0.11 -9.36 0.45
C GLN A 157 -0.24 -8.50 -0.77
N ALA A 158 -0.90 -9.09 -1.76
CA ALA A 158 -1.56 -8.35 -2.82
C ALA A 158 -2.85 -7.71 -2.29
N ILE A 159 -3.08 -6.45 -2.63
CA ILE A 159 -4.30 -5.73 -2.31
C ILE A 159 -4.98 -5.35 -3.63
N TYR A 160 -6.19 -5.86 -3.85
CA TYR A 160 -7.01 -5.49 -4.99
C TYR A 160 -7.98 -4.38 -4.58
N GLN A 161 -7.84 -3.20 -5.17
CA GLN A 161 -8.77 -2.08 -4.95
C GLN A 161 -10.01 -2.28 -5.81
N ASN A 162 -11.21 -2.23 -5.24
CA ASN A 162 -12.43 -2.12 -6.04
C ASN A 162 -12.44 -0.78 -6.80
N HIS A 163 -12.94 -0.80 -8.03
CA HIS A 163 -12.93 0.38 -8.89
C HIS A 163 -14.23 0.46 -9.69
N SER A 164 -14.89 1.61 -9.67
CA SER A 164 -16.09 1.86 -10.46
C SER A 164 -15.84 1.77 -11.96
N GLY A 165 -16.85 1.33 -12.69
CA GLY A 165 -16.83 1.21 -14.14
C GLY A 165 -17.28 -0.16 -14.64
N SER A 166 -18.15 -0.18 -15.61
CA SER A 166 -18.90 -1.34 -16.10
C SER A 166 -18.09 -2.59 -16.45
N ASN A 167 -16.80 -2.44 -16.75
CA ASN A 167 -15.95 -3.55 -17.14
C ASN A 167 -14.84 -3.89 -16.13
N TYR A 168 -14.79 -3.22 -14.97
CA TYR A 168 -13.79 -3.57 -13.96
C TYR A 168 -14.23 -4.80 -13.16
N VAL A 169 -13.31 -5.74 -12.99
CA VAL A 169 -13.44 -6.75 -11.95
C VAL A 169 -13.42 -6.02 -10.60
N GLY A 170 -14.37 -6.31 -9.76
CA GLY A 170 -14.50 -5.66 -8.46
C GLY A 170 -15.31 -4.37 -8.45
N ALA A 171 -15.91 -3.94 -9.56
CA ALA A 171 -16.89 -2.88 -9.52
C ALA A 171 -18.09 -3.30 -8.65
N PRO A 172 -18.78 -4.42 -8.93
CA PRO A 172 -19.95 -4.85 -8.15
C PRO A 172 -19.60 -5.66 -6.89
N LEU A 173 -18.38 -5.71 -6.43
CA LEU A 173 -17.85 -6.38 -5.22
C LEU A 173 -18.13 -7.89 -5.08
N TRP A 174 -19.26 -8.41 -5.56
CA TRP A 174 -19.61 -9.83 -5.44
C TRP A 174 -18.61 -10.73 -6.19
N ASP A 175 -18.08 -10.25 -7.31
CA ASP A 175 -17.09 -10.96 -8.12
C ASP A 175 -15.73 -11.08 -7.38
N LEU A 176 -15.31 -10.02 -6.66
CA LEU A 176 -14.14 -10.11 -5.77
C LEU A 176 -14.35 -11.13 -4.67
N HIS A 177 -15.54 -11.17 -4.06
CA HIS A 177 -15.87 -12.20 -3.06
C HIS A 177 -15.74 -13.60 -3.68
N GLU A 178 -16.33 -13.82 -4.84
CA GLU A 178 -16.29 -15.11 -5.53
C GLU A 178 -14.88 -15.53 -5.97
N LEU A 179 -14.05 -14.58 -6.37
CA LEU A 179 -12.67 -14.84 -6.78
C LEU A 179 -11.75 -15.08 -5.57
N PHE A 180 -11.97 -14.37 -4.46
CA PHE A 180 -11.02 -14.32 -3.35
C PHE A 180 -11.34 -15.24 -2.19
N LYS A 181 -12.60 -15.67 -2.01
CA LYS A 181 -13.03 -16.54 -0.87
C LYS A 181 -12.25 -17.83 -0.71
N ALA A 182 -11.59 -18.32 -1.77
CA ALA A 182 -10.76 -19.54 -1.73
C ALA A 182 -9.29 -19.27 -1.38
N HIS A 183 -8.89 -18.01 -1.18
CA HIS A 183 -7.50 -17.63 -0.92
C HIS A 183 -7.30 -17.12 0.50
N ASP A 184 -6.08 -17.30 1.01
CA ASP A 184 -5.68 -16.75 2.31
C ASP A 184 -5.56 -15.22 2.21
N PRO A 185 -6.32 -14.46 3.02
CA PRO A 185 -6.27 -13.00 3.03
C PRO A 185 -4.91 -12.43 3.44
N ALA A 186 -4.03 -13.22 4.04
CA ALA A 186 -2.66 -12.83 4.31
C ALA A 186 -1.85 -12.59 3.01
N HIS A 187 -2.28 -13.15 1.87
CA HIS A 187 -1.57 -13.07 0.59
C HIS A 187 -2.37 -12.44 -0.54
N LEU A 188 -3.70 -12.34 -0.39
CA LEU A 188 -4.59 -11.65 -1.34
C LEU A 188 -5.78 -11.07 -0.59
N ALA A 189 -5.94 -9.77 -0.59
CA ALA A 189 -6.99 -9.06 0.13
C ALA A 189 -7.63 -7.95 -0.71
N VAL A 190 -8.77 -7.43 -0.24
CA VAL A 190 -9.44 -6.27 -0.84
C VAL A 190 -8.98 -4.99 -0.14
N GLY A 191 -8.54 -4.01 -0.93
CA GLY A 191 -8.39 -2.62 -0.52
C GLY A 191 -9.69 -1.88 -0.81
N PHE A 192 -10.57 -1.81 0.17
CA PHE A 192 -11.90 -1.26 -0.02
C PHE A 192 -11.86 0.25 -0.23
N ASP A 193 -12.28 0.69 -1.42
CA ASP A 193 -12.43 2.09 -1.79
C ASP A 193 -13.90 2.48 -1.70
N MET A 194 -14.23 3.30 -0.71
CA MET A 194 -15.60 3.77 -0.45
C MET A 194 -16.13 4.65 -1.58
N SER A 195 -15.27 5.45 -2.20
CA SER A 195 -15.66 6.34 -3.29
C SER A 195 -16.12 5.56 -4.51
N HIS A 196 -15.33 4.55 -4.90
CA HIS A 196 -15.69 3.67 -6.00
C HIS A 196 -16.91 2.80 -5.67
N ALA A 197 -17.02 2.28 -4.45
CA ALA A 197 -18.18 1.48 -4.03
C ALA A 197 -19.48 2.29 -3.97
N THR A 198 -19.41 3.61 -3.75
CA THR A 198 -20.60 4.49 -3.74
C THR A 198 -21.06 4.82 -5.17
N ALA A 199 -20.16 4.73 -6.16
CA ALA A 199 -20.45 5.04 -7.56
C ALA A 199 -21.08 3.86 -8.32
N GLU A 200 -21.12 2.65 -7.76
CA GLU A 200 -21.74 1.42 -8.30
C GLU A 200 -23.04 1.08 -7.58
#